data_f364ba2d6c992e3a00af7fb8802e9799
#
_entry.id   f364ba2d6c992e3a00af7fb8802e9799
#
_cell.length_a   1.000
_cell.length_b   1.000
_cell.length_c   1.000
_cell.angle_alpha   90.00
_cell.angle_beta   90.00
_cell.angle_gamma   90.00
#
_symmetry.space_group_name_H-M   'P 1'
#
loop_
_entity.id
_entity.type
_entity.pdbx_description
1 polymer ?
#
loop_
_entity_poly.entity_id
_entity_poly.type
_entity_poly.pdbx_seq_one_letter_code
_entity_poly.pdbx_strand_id
1 'polypeptide(L)'
;MDKRLYIATICSSHRELLRRYKLGVELDQFCMAANMTGEGRAAADREISELKEHAQSFILHAPFNELFPAAIDPDARALAMRRFNEAAQIAIECGADKMVVHSGYVPFVYFKEWHLDRSVEFWEEFMADKPEYFMIAIENVLDDEPYMMAEMMSRITNPNIRLCLDAGHALCVSKVPVMEWLEVTAPYLGHLHIHNNDGQNDEHRDLTDGQLDMEAFLDRTAEICRQDTTITLETRGGLKSVEWLAAKGYLSPESIR
;
A
#
# COMPACT_ATOMS: atom_id res chain seq x y z
N MET A 1 7.17 16.07 -4.21
CA MET A 1 6.39 14.83 -4.16
C MET A 1 6.63 13.88 -5.36
N ASP A 2 7.04 14.36 -6.51
CA ASP A 2 7.11 13.64 -7.80
C ASP A 2 7.82 12.27 -7.78
N LYS A 3 9.02 12.22 -7.20
CA LYS A 3 9.79 10.95 -7.08
C LYS A 3 9.18 9.96 -6.08
N ARG A 4 8.09 10.36 -5.41
CA ARG A 4 7.42 9.60 -4.37
C ARG A 4 6.01 9.17 -4.75
N LEU A 5 5.48 9.64 -5.90
CA LEU A 5 4.13 9.31 -6.33
C LEU A 5 4.11 8.13 -7.29
N TYR A 6 3.24 7.19 -6.97
CA TYR A 6 2.91 6.01 -7.75
C TYR A 6 1.43 6.06 -8.17
N ILE A 7 1.10 5.32 -9.19
CA ILE A 7 -0.27 5.09 -9.64
C ILE A 7 -0.56 3.59 -9.60
N ALA A 8 -1.62 3.20 -8.94
CA ALA A 8 -2.07 1.81 -8.89
C ALA A 8 -2.62 1.36 -10.25
N THR A 9 -2.41 0.12 -10.62
CA THR A 9 -2.92 -0.43 -11.90
C THR A 9 -4.44 -0.62 -11.92
N ILE A 10 -5.11 -0.58 -10.74
CA ILE A 10 -6.57 -0.48 -10.65
C ILE A 10 -7.10 0.83 -11.27
N CYS A 11 -6.30 1.87 -11.33
CA CYS A 11 -6.67 3.13 -11.96
C CYS A 11 -6.82 2.96 -13.48
N SER A 12 -8.02 3.19 -14.00
CA SER A 12 -8.32 3.00 -15.42
C SER A 12 -7.48 3.88 -16.37
N SER A 13 -6.97 5.01 -15.88
CA SER A 13 -6.14 5.96 -16.63
C SER A 13 -4.63 5.77 -16.43
N HIS A 14 -4.17 4.71 -15.71
CA HIS A 14 -2.76 4.55 -15.36
C HIS A 14 -1.81 4.63 -16.57
N ARG A 15 -2.15 4.00 -17.70
CA ARG A 15 -1.34 4.02 -18.94
C ARG A 15 -1.25 5.42 -19.55
N GLU A 16 -2.34 6.18 -19.56
CA GLU A 16 -2.35 7.57 -20.03
C GLU A 16 -1.50 8.45 -19.10
N LEU A 17 -1.68 8.31 -17.79
CA LEU A 17 -0.95 9.06 -16.79
C LEU A 17 0.56 8.83 -16.87
N LEU A 18 1.01 7.59 -17.06
CA LEU A 18 2.42 7.26 -17.23
C LEU A 18 3.04 7.85 -18.50
N ARG A 19 2.25 8.06 -19.57
CA ARG A 19 2.74 8.77 -20.77
C ARG A 19 2.87 10.26 -20.53
N ARG A 20 2.04 10.85 -19.68
CA ARG A 20 2.01 12.29 -19.40
C ARG A 20 2.92 12.70 -18.25
N TYR A 21 3.14 11.83 -17.29
CA TYR A 21 3.84 12.12 -16.05
C TYR A 21 4.91 11.05 -15.74
N LYS A 22 5.96 11.47 -15.02
CA LYS A 22 7.01 10.58 -14.51
C LYS A 22 6.59 10.00 -13.16
N LEU A 23 5.78 8.96 -13.16
CA LEU A 23 5.26 8.30 -11.97
C LEU A 23 5.85 6.89 -11.82
N GLY A 24 5.85 6.38 -10.58
CA GLY A 24 5.98 4.96 -10.34
C GLY A 24 4.66 4.22 -10.58
N VAL A 25 4.69 2.90 -10.53
CA VAL A 25 3.51 2.04 -10.66
C VAL A 25 3.44 1.08 -9.48
N GLU A 26 2.26 0.97 -8.87
CA GLU A 26 1.93 -0.12 -7.99
C GLU A 26 1.15 -1.18 -8.76
N LEU A 27 1.64 -2.42 -8.66
CA LEU A 27 1.16 -3.56 -9.46
C LEU A 27 0.09 -4.32 -8.65
N ASP A 28 -1.20 -4.06 -8.93
CA ASP A 28 -2.33 -4.71 -8.26
C ASP A 28 -2.74 -6.03 -8.90
N GLN A 29 -2.15 -6.40 -10.03
CA GLN A 29 -2.47 -7.67 -10.71
C GLN A 29 -2.28 -8.87 -9.79
N PHE A 30 -1.34 -8.78 -8.85
CA PHE A 30 -0.98 -9.84 -7.92
C PHE A 30 -1.80 -9.86 -6.63
N CYS A 31 -2.71 -8.91 -6.43
CA CYS A 31 -3.74 -9.00 -5.38
C CYS A 31 -4.55 -10.31 -5.49
N MET A 32 -4.67 -10.83 -6.71
CA MET A 32 -5.25 -12.15 -6.96
C MET A 32 -4.16 -13.21 -7.06
N ALA A 33 -4.10 -14.12 -6.11
CA ALA A 33 -3.10 -15.20 -6.08
C ALA A 33 -3.09 -16.08 -7.36
N ALA A 34 -4.21 -16.16 -8.08
CA ALA A 34 -4.31 -16.85 -9.36
C ALA A 34 -3.39 -16.22 -10.45
N ASN A 35 -3.08 -14.93 -10.33
CA ASN A 35 -2.21 -14.22 -11.27
C ASN A 35 -0.71 -14.43 -10.98
N MET A 36 -0.35 -15.15 -9.94
CA MET A 36 1.05 -15.45 -9.63
C MET A 36 1.59 -16.65 -10.42
N THR A 37 0.73 -17.43 -11.08
CA THR A 37 1.11 -18.64 -11.83
C THR A 37 0.38 -18.74 -13.16
N GLY A 38 0.87 -19.61 -14.06
CA GLY A 38 0.19 -20.01 -15.30
C GLY A 38 -0.12 -18.83 -16.24
N GLU A 39 -1.32 -18.87 -16.83
CA GLU A 39 -1.76 -17.84 -17.80
C GLU A 39 -1.92 -16.46 -17.16
N GLY A 40 -2.38 -16.39 -15.90
CA GLY A 40 -2.50 -15.13 -15.14
C GLY A 40 -1.13 -14.46 -14.98
N ARG A 41 -0.10 -15.21 -14.59
CA ARG A 41 1.27 -14.71 -14.50
C ARG A 41 1.77 -14.23 -15.87
N ALA A 42 1.58 -15.00 -16.90
CA ALA A 42 2.01 -14.61 -18.25
C ALA A 42 1.31 -13.34 -18.76
N ALA A 43 0.06 -13.12 -18.38
CA ALA A 43 -0.67 -11.89 -18.70
C ALA A 43 -0.12 -10.69 -17.93
N ALA A 44 0.11 -10.84 -16.60
CA ALA A 44 0.72 -9.81 -15.78
C ALA A 44 2.13 -9.43 -16.25
N ASP A 45 2.97 -10.41 -16.60
CA ASP A 45 4.33 -10.17 -17.11
C ASP A 45 4.34 -9.37 -18.41
N ARG A 46 3.37 -9.62 -19.32
CA ARG A 46 3.23 -8.82 -20.56
C ARG A 46 2.87 -7.37 -20.23
N GLU A 47 1.90 -7.16 -19.34
CA GLU A 47 1.51 -5.82 -18.94
C GLU A 47 2.65 -5.06 -18.26
N ILE A 48 3.37 -5.71 -17.34
CA ILE A 48 4.55 -5.12 -16.67
C ILE A 48 5.62 -4.73 -17.69
N SER A 49 5.84 -5.58 -18.70
CA SER A 49 6.81 -5.28 -19.76
C SER A 49 6.44 -4.02 -20.54
N GLU A 50 5.16 -3.79 -20.82
CA GLU A 50 4.67 -2.56 -21.45
C GLU A 50 4.80 -1.34 -20.50
N LEU A 51 4.50 -1.51 -19.22
CA LEU A 51 4.59 -0.43 -18.22
C LEU A 51 6.04 0.01 -17.97
N LYS A 52 7.03 -0.89 -18.10
CA LYS A 52 8.47 -0.59 -17.97
C LYS A 52 8.97 0.51 -18.92
N GLU A 53 8.30 0.73 -20.04
CA GLU A 53 8.68 1.81 -20.99
C GLU A 53 8.45 3.21 -20.41
N HIS A 54 7.53 3.33 -19.44
CA HIS A 54 7.07 4.62 -18.94
C HIS A 54 7.16 4.76 -17.41
N ALA A 55 7.12 3.68 -16.66
CA ALA A 55 7.20 3.71 -15.19
C ALA A 55 8.60 4.11 -14.71
N GLN A 56 8.68 4.88 -13.63
CA GLN A 56 9.95 5.23 -12.99
C GLN A 56 10.47 4.10 -12.09
N SER A 57 9.57 3.39 -11.43
CA SER A 57 9.83 2.28 -10.50
C SER A 57 8.55 1.50 -10.27
N PHE A 58 8.67 0.36 -9.62
CA PHE A 58 7.54 -0.51 -9.27
C PHE A 58 7.45 -0.72 -7.77
N ILE A 59 6.22 -0.84 -7.28
CA ILE A 59 5.83 -1.43 -6.02
C ILE A 59 4.89 -2.58 -6.38
N LEU A 60 4.88 -3.67 -5.61
CA LEU A 60 3.95 -4.76 -5.81
C LEU A 60 2.95 -4.80 -4.66
N HIS A 61 1.65 -4.81 -4.99
CA HIS A 61 0.62 -5.14 -4.02
C HIS A 61 0.46 -6.67 -3.93
N ALA A 62 0.67 -7.22 -2.75
CA ALA A 62 0.61 -8.66 -2.50
C ALA A 62 -0.83 -9.19 -2.54
N PRO A 63 -1.03 -10.49 -2.78
CA PRO A 63 -2.34 -11.11 -2.58
C PRO A 63 -2.75 -10.99 -1.11
N PHE A 64 -4.05 -10.83 -0.88
CA PHE A 64 -4.56 -10.61 0.48
C PHE A 64 -5.75 -11.49 0.85
N ASN A 65 -6.54 -11.96 -0.13
CA ASN A 65 -7.72 -12.77 0.15
C ASN A 65 -7.33 -14.07 0.87
N GLU A 66 -7.99 -14.35 2.00
CA GLU A 66 -7.77 -15.50 2.88
C GLU A 66 -6.34 -15.64 3.44
N LEU A 67 -5.53 -14.58 3.40
CA LEU A 67 -4.16 -14.58 3.90
C LEU A 67 -4.07 -13.82 5.22
N PHE A 68 -3.95 -14.58 6.32
CA PHE A 68 -3.95 -14.02 7.67
C PHE A 68 -2.61 -14.30 8.38
N PRO A 69 -1.74 -13.30 8.52
CA PRO A 69 -0.45 -13.44 9.22
C PRO A 69 -0.60 -13.96 10.65
N ALA A 70 -1.64 -13.50 11.35
CA ALA A 70 -1.96 -13.91 12.73
C ALA A 70 -2.89 -15.12 12.83
N ALA A 71 -3.03 -15.91 11.76
CA ALA A 71 -3.92 -17.08 11.77
C ALA A 71 -3.63 -18.01 12.95
N ILE A 72 -4.71 -18.48 13.61
CA ILE A 72 -4.64 -19.44 14.70
C ILE A 72 -4.30 -20.84 14.16
N ASP A 73 -4.89 -21.18 13.01
CA ASP A 73 -4.63 -22.42 12.31
C ASP A 73 -3.23 -22.39 11.67
N PRO A 74 -2.34 -23.33 11.99
CA PRO A 74 -0.98 -23.35 11.45
C PRO A 74 -0.94 -23.55 9.93
N ASP A 75 -1.91 -24.25 9.33
CA ASP A 75 -1.96 -24.43 7.87
C ASP A 75 -2.37 -23.15 7.17
N ALA A 76 -3.29 -22.35 7.74
CA ALA A 76 -3.65 -21.04 7.25
C ALA A 76 -2.46 -20.07 7.34
N ARG A 77 -1.73 -20.06 8.46
CA ARG A 77 -0.51 -19.26 8.61
C ARG A 77 0.56 -19.68 7.59
N ALA A 78 0.76 -20.99 7.40
CA ALA A 78 1.72 -21.49 6.42
C ALA A 78 1.31 -21.13 4.98
N LEU A 79 0.01 -21.10 4.67
CA LEU A 79 -0.49 -20.61 3.38
C LEU A 79 -0.13 -19.15 3.17
N ALA A 80 -0.37 -18.28 4.16
CA ALA A 80 -0.03 -16.88 4.10
C ALA A 80 1.48 -16.69 3.87
N MET A 81 2.32 -17.35 4.66
CA MET A 81 3.78 -17.30 4.53
C MET A 81 4.23 -17.70 3.12
N ARG A 82 3.72 -18.80 2.58
CA ARG A 82 4.05 -19.27 1.23
C ARG A 82 3.65 -18.24 0.16
N ARG A 83 2.41 -17.73 0.23
CA ARG A 83 1.90 -16.77 -0.77
C ARG A 83 2.66 -15.44 -0.75
N PHE A 84 2.98 -14.93 0.42
CA PHE A 84 3.79 -13.70 0.52
C PHE A 84 5.22 -13.93 0.03
N ASN A 85 5.83 -15.09 0.27
CA ASN A 85 7.14 -15.43 -0.31
C ASN A 85 7.10 -15.52 -1.84
N GLU A 86 6.07 -16.14 -2.42
CA GLU A 86 5.85 -16.18 -3.87
C GLU A 86 5.69 -14.75 -4.44
N ALA A 87 4.91 -13.89 -3.78
CA ALA A 87 4.73 -12.49 -4.18
C ALA A 87 6.02 -11.67 -4.07
N ALA A 88 6.78 -11.83 -2.98
CA ALA A 88 8.07 -11.16 -2.82
C ALA A 88 9.08 -11.54 -3.91
N GLN A 89 9.12 -12.83 -4.28
CA GLN A 89 9.96 -13.28 -5.38
C GLN A 89 9.55 -12.60 -6.71
N ILE A 90 8.25 -12.49 -6.97
CA ILE A 90 7.72 -11.79 -8.15
C ILE A 90 8.08 -10.30 -8.11
N ALA A 91 7.95 -9.65 -6.95
CA ALA A 91 8.32 -8.26 -6.78
C ALA A 91 9.78 -8.02 -7.16
N ILE A 92 10.69 -8.84 -6.64
CA ILE A 92 12.13 -8.78 -6.95
C ILE A 92 12.38 -9.00 -8.45
N GLU A 93 11.74 -9.98 -9.07
CA GLU A 93 11.86 -10.27 -10.51
C GLU A 93 11.35 -9.10 -11.39
N CYS A 94 10.31 -8.40 -10.93
CA CYS A 94 9.81 -7.21 -11.61
C CYS A 94 10.69 -5.98 -11.42
N GLY A 95 11.61 -6.01 -10.46
CA GLY A 95 12.47 -4.89 -10.07
C GLY A 95 11.81 -3.94 -9.07
N ALA A 96 10.79 -4.42 -8.33
CA ALA A 96 10.23 -3.71 -7.20
C ALA A 96 11.09 -3.94 -5.95
N ASP A 97 11.35 -2.88 -5.21
CA ASP A 97 12.07 -2.91 -3.94
C ASP A 97 11.13 -2.84 -2.73
N LYS A 98 9.84 -2.72 -3.00
CA LYS A 98 8.78 -2.61 -1.98
C LYS A 98 7.58 -3.48 -2.34
N MET A 99 6.97 -4.07 -1.31
CA MET A 99 5.72 -4.81 -1.40
C MET A 99 4.73 -4.32 -0.34
N VAL A 100 3.51 -3.98 -0.75
CA VAL A 100 2.40 -3.71 0.17
C VAL A 100 1.74 -5.02 0.54
N VAL A 101 1.40 -5.17 1.82
CA VAL A 101 0.74 -6.35 2.38
C VAL A 101 -0.35 -5.90 3.35
N HIS A 102 -1.51 -6.55 3.33
CA HIS A 102 -2.56 -6.26 4.30
C HIS A 102 -2.20 -6.74 5.71
N SER A 103 -2.64 -6.01 6.75
CA SER A 103 -2.47 -6.41 8.15
C SER A 103 -3.10 -7.76 8.47
N GLY A 104 -4.20 -8.09 7.75
CA GLY A 104 -4.98 -9.31 7.98
C GLY A 104 -5.77 -9.28 9.30
N TYR A 105 -5.90 -8.12 9.95
CA TYR A 105 -6.74 -7.97 11.12
C TYR A 105 -8.22 -8.01 10.72
N VAL A 106 -9.01 -8.79 11.46
CA VAL A 106 -10.47 -8.84 11.31
C VAL A 106 -11.09 -8.58 12.68
N PRO A 107 -11.75 -7.43 12.87
CA PRO A 107 -12.42 -7.08 14.12
C PRO A 107 -13.39 -8.19 14.56
N PHE A 108 -13.47 -8.42 15.87
CA PHE A 108 -14.32 -9.46 16.49
C PHE A 108 -13.94 -10.92 16.19
N VAL A 109 -13.02 -11.17 15.24
CA VAL A 109 -12.47 -12.52 14.97
C VAL A 109 -11.20 -12.73 15.77
N TYR A 110 -10.32 -11.73 15.79
CA TYR A 110 -9.07 -11.78 16.53
C TYR A 110 -9.12 -10.89 17.79
N PHE A 111 -8.59 -11.41 18.90
CA PHE A 111 -8.20 -10.54 20.02
C PHE A 111 -6.99 -9.71 19.61
N LYS A 112 -6.98 -8.41 19.96
CA LYS A 112 -5.92 -7.47 19.54
C LYS A 112 -4.53 -7.92 20.01
N GLU A 113 -4.38 -8.38 21.23
CA GLU A 113 -3.12 -8.89 21.79
C GLU A 113 -2.62 -10.11 21.01
N TRP A 114 -3.52 -11.05 20.68
CA TRP A 114 -3.16 -12.20 19.86
C TRP A 114 -2.68 -11.79 18.47
N HIS A 115 -3.44 -10.93 17.80
CA HIS A 115 -3.10 -10.46 16.47
C HIS A 115 -1.75 -9.75 16.46
N LEU A 116 -1.52 -8.89 17.45
CA LEU A 116 -0.28 -8.14 17.60
C LEU A 116 0.94 -9.06 17.76
N ASP A 117 0.90 -9.97 18.74
CA ASP A 117 2.02 -10.89 19.01
C ASP A 117 2.34 -11.76 17.79
N ARG A 118 1.30 -12.32 17.16
CA ARG A 118 1.46 -13.19 16.00
C ARG A 118 1.90 -12.46 14.74
N SER A 119 1.46 -11.23 14.55
CA SER A 119 1.89 -10.40 13.42
C SER A 119 3.36 -10.02 13.54
N VAL A 120 3.83 -9.65 14.73
CA VAL A 120 5.26 -9.39 14.97
C VAL A 120 6.10 -10.63 14.61
N GLU A 121 5.75 -11.80 15.16
CA GLU A 121 6.45 -13.07 14.86
C GLU A 121 6.46 -13.37 13.35
N PHE A 122 5.31 -13.19 12.69
CA PHE A 122 5.15 -13.53 11.29
C PHE A 122 6.01 -12.63 10.37
N TRP A 123 5.95 -11.32 10.58
CA TRP A 123 6.65 -10.38 9.71
C TRP A 123 8.16 -10.39 9.92
N GLU A 124 8.64 -10.59 11.16
CA GLU A 124 10.07 -10.79 11.43
C GLU A 124 10.57 -12.10 10.78
N GLU A 125 9.81 -13.21 10.88
CA GLU A 125 10.14 -14.47 10.21
C GLU A 125 10.16 -14.29 8.68
N PHE A 126 9.13 -13.62 8.12
CA PHE A 126 9.03 -13.39 6.69
C PHE A 126 10.21 -12.60 6.14
N MET A 127 10.65 -11.56 6.85
CA MET A 127 11.72 -10.67 6.39
C MET A 127 13.13 -11.19 6.68
N ALA A 128 13.28 -12.27 7.44
CA ALA A 128 14.59 -12.75 7.91
C ALA A 128 15.56 -13.17 6.78
N ASP A 129 15.03 -13.58 5.62
CA ASP A 129 15.80 -14.04 4.46
C ASP A 129 15.70 -13.12 3.23
N LYS A 130 15.03 -11.96 3.37
CA LYS A 130 14.87 -11.01 2.27
C LYS A 130 16.11 -10.15 2.07
N PRO A 131 16.38 -9.68 0.83
CA PRO A 131 17.48 -8.76 0.58
C PRO A 131 17.37 -7.48 1.42
N GLU A 132 18.50 -6.93 1.86
CA GLU A 132 18.53 -5.70 2.68
C GLU A 132 17.85 -4.48 2.04
N TYR A 133 17.73 -4.45 0.72
CA TYR A 133 17.04 -3.37 0.02
C TYR A 133 15.53 -3.56 -0.07
N PHE A 134 15.03 -4.78 0.22
CA PHE A 134 13.61 -5.09 0.08
C PHE A 134 12.82 -4.66 1.32
N MET A 135 11.71 -3.98 1.10
CA MET A 135 10.84 -3.45 2.14
C MET A 135 9.43 -4.02 2.03
N ILE A 136 8.77 -4.24 3.15
CA ILE A 136 7.33 -4.40 3.19
C ILE A 136 6.66 -3.21 3.86
N ALA A 137 5.45 -2.88 3.41
CA ALA A 137 4.59 -1.88 4.00
C ALA A 137 3.25 -2.53 4.38
N ILE A 138 3.00 -2.65 5.69
CA ILE A 138 1.81 -3.31 6.23
C ILE A 138 0.65 -2.31 6.24
N GLU A 139 -0.41 -2.63 5.52
CA GLU A 139 -1.55 -1.76 5.27
C GLU A 139 -2.71 -2.01 6.24
N ASN A 140 -3.32 -0.92 6.72
CA ASN A 140 -4.60 -0.96 7.44
C ASN A 140 -5.76 -1.17 6.45
N VAL A 141 -6.61 -2.14 6.73
CA VAL A 141 -7.80 -2.43 5.91
C VAL A 141 -9.07 -2.44 6.76
N LEU A 142 -9.17 -3.38 7.69
CA LEU A 142 -10.28 -3.49 8.65
C LEU A 142 -9.85 -3.08 10.06
N ASP A 143 -8.68 -2.48 10.17
CA ASP A 143 -8.15 -1.99 11.44
C ASP A 143 -8.99 -0.80 11.91
N ASP A 144 -9.58 -0.93 13.09
CA ASP A 144 -10.56 0.02 13.62
C ASP A 144 -9.91 1.22 14.36
N GLU A 145 -8.58 1.15 14.57
CA GLU A 145 -7.80 2.21 15.24
C GLU A 145 -6.28 2.05 14.96
N PRO A 146 -5.49 3.14 15.03
CA PRO A 146 -4.07 3.12 14.65
C PRO A 146 -3.14 2.55 15.72
N TYR A 147 -3.58 2.50 16.98
CA TYR A 147 -2.67 2.27 18.13
C TYR A 147 -2.12 0.86 18.15
N MET A 148 -2.91 -0.15 17.76
CA MET A 148 -2.44 -1.54 17.64
C MET A 148 -1.34 -1.68 16.57
N MET A 149 -1.48 -1.00 15.43
CA MET A 149 -0.44 -1.02 14.39
C MET A 149 0.82 -0.30 14.86
N ALA A 150 0.69 0.84 15.53
CA ALA A 150 1.84 1.56 16.10
C ALA A 150 2.54 0.72 17.19
N GLU A 151 1.78 0.02 18.04
CA GLU A 151 2.33 -0.88 19.05
C GLU A 151 3.06 -2.07 18.39
N MET A 152 2.49 -2.67 17.35
CA MET A 152 3.14 -3.71 16.55
C MET A 152 4.51 -3.22 16.04
N MET A 153 4.55 -2.05 15.44
CA MET A 153 5.78 -1.47 14.92
C MET A 153 6.80 -1.14 16.00
N SER A 154 6.39 -0.79 17.21
CA SER A 154 7.29 -0.55 18.33
C SER A 154 8.02 -1.82 18.80
N ARG A 155 7.49 -3.00 18.50
CA ARG A 155 8.05 -4.30 18.84
C ARG A 155 8.86 -4.93 17.71
N ILE A 156 8.63 -4.49 16.46
CA ILE A 156 9.39 -4.95 15.29
C ILE A 156 10.80 -4.36 15.30
N THR A 157 11.79 -5.17 14.99
CA THR A 157 13.20 -4.80 14.99
C THR A 157 13.78 -4.62 13.59
N ASN A 158 13.23 -5.29 12.60
CA ASN A 158 13.68 -5.19 11.22
C ASN A 158 13.31 -3.81 10.62
N PRO A 159 14.28 -2.97 10.22
CA PRO A 159 14.01 -1.60 9.74
C PRO A 159 13.28 -1.54 8.39
N ASN A 160 13.22 -2.65 7.65
CA ASN A 160 12.56 -2.75 6.36
C ASN A 160 11.10 -3.22 6.46
N ILE A 161 10.60 -3.41 7.67
CA ILE A 161 9.17 -3.57 7.94
C ILE A 161 8.64 -2.18 8.30
N ARG A 162 7.68 -1.68 7.53
CA ARG A 162 7.06 -0.36 7.68
C ARG A 162 5.55 -0.48 7.61
N LEU A 163 4.85 0.62 7.86
CA LEU A 163 3.42 0.72 7.64
C LEU A 163 3.10 1.35 6.28
N CYS A 164 2.00 0.91 5.69
CA CYS A 164 1.23 1.63 4.71
C CYS A 164 -0.03 2.17 5.39
N LEU A 165 -0.23 3.48 5.41
CA LEU A 165 -1.50 4.05 5.80
C LEU A 165 -2.35 4.23 4.55
N ASP A 166 -3.43 3.45 4.45
CA ASP A 166 -4.52 3.75 3.54
C ASP A 166 -5.48 4.73 4.19
N ALA A 167 -5.52 5.95 3.65
CA ALA A 167 -6.33 7.04 4.17
C ALA A 167 -7.83 6.84 3.93
N GLY A 168 -8.19 6.17 2.83
CA GLY A 168 -9.57 5.86 2.50
C GLY A 168 -10.15 4.74 3.37
N HIS A 169 -9.37 3.67 3.62
CA HIS A 169 -9.75 2.62 4.58
C HIS A 169 -9.93 3.20 5.98
N ALA A 170 -8.97 4.02 6.45
CA ALA A 170 -9.10 4.68 7.75
C ALA A 170 -10.37 5.56 7.83
N LEU A 171 -10.75 6.22 6.72
CA LEU A 171 -11.94 7.06 6.66
C LEU A 171 -13.24 6.27 6.78
N CYS A 172 -13.38 5.12 6.11
CA CYS A 172 -14.64 4.38 6.07
C CYS A 172 -14.77 3.27 7.11
N VAL A 173 -13.66 2.77 7.67
CA VAL A 173 -13.66 1.66 8.64
C VAL A 173 -13.52 2.16 10.08
N SER A 174 -12.66 3.13 10.31
CA SER A 174 -12.32 3.59 11.66
C SER A 174 -13.26 4.68 12.17
N LYS A 175 -13.40 4.74 13.51
CA LYS A 175 -14.02 5.88 14.19
C LYS A 175 -13.00 6.93 14.63
N VAL A 176 -11.71 6.59 14.55
CA VAL A 176 -10.62 7.52 14.83
C VAL A 176 -10.41 8.40 13.59
N PRO A 177 -10.31 9.73 13.74
CA PRO A 177 -10.10 10.61 12.60
C PRO A 177 -8.85 10.27 11.80
N VAL A 178 -8.91 10.37 10.47
CA VAL A 178 -7.78 10.04 9.56
C VAL A 178 -6.52 10.84 9.91
N MET A 179 -6.67 12.09 10.35
CA MET A 179 -5.52 12.89 10.77
C MET A 179 -4.83 12.32 12.00
N GLU A 180 -5.56 11.73 12.94
CA GLU A 180 -4.98 11.04 14.10
C GLU A 180 -4.29 9.73 13.68
N TRP A 181 -4.86 9.00 12.72
CA TRP A 181 -4.18 7.88 12.08
C TRP A 181 -2.81 8.29 11.54
N LEU A 182 -2.76 9.39 10.78
CA LEU A 182 -1.53 9.92 10.24
C LEU A 182 -0.52 10.29 11.35
N GLU A 183 -0.96 11.00 12.39
CA GLU A 183 -0.10 11.42 13.50
C GLU A 183 0.51 10.21 14.25
N VAL A 184 -0.31 9.21 14.55
CA VAL A 184 0.11 8.03 15.31
C VAL A 184 1.06 7.13 14.48
N THR A 185 0.79 6.99 13.18
CA THR A 185 1.56 6.06 12.33
C THR A 185 2.76 6.71 11.64
N ALA A 186 2.83 8.04 11.55
CA ALA A 186 3.88 8.77 10.83
C ALA A 186 5.33 8.31 11.10
N PRO A 187 5.73 7.99 12.36
CA PRO A 187 7.09 7.51 12.62
C PRO A 187 7.45 6.20 11.92
N TYR A 188 6.44 5.39 11.59
CA TYR A 188 6.56 4.04 11.05
C TYR A 188 6.25 3.93 9.57
N LEU A 189 5.73 5.01 8.94
CA LEU A 189 5.29 4.97 7.56
C LEU A 189 6.46 4.78 6.58
N GLY A 190 6.29 3.82 5.67
CA GLY A 190 7.10 3.64 4.48
C GLY A 190 6.31 3.89 3.20
N HIS A 191 4.97 3.86 3.31
CA HIS A 191 4.05 4.03 2.19
C HIS A 191 2.72 4.63 2.63
N LEU A 192 1.99 5.17 1.66
CA LEU A 192 0.63 5.71 1.82
C LEU A 192 -0.20 5.31 0.59
N HIS A 193 -1.42 4.85 0.81
CA HIS A 193 -2.46 4.81 -0.21
C HIS A 193 -3.39 5.99 -0.03
N ILE A 194 -3.69 6.68 -1.14
CA ILE A 194 -4.59 7.83 -1.13
C ILE A 194 -5.72 7.66 -2.14
N HIS A 195 -6.91 7.67 -1.62
CA HIS A 195 -8.17 7.80 -2.34
C HIS A 195 -9.19 8.47 -1.43
N ASN A 196 -10.37 8.80 -1.93
CA ASN A 196 -11.42 9.38 -1.12
C ASN A 196 -12.68 8.51 -1.20
N ASN A 197 -13.61 8.72 -0.28
CA ASN A 197 -14.89 7.99 -0.21
C ASN A 197 -15.93 8.77 0.60
N ASP A 198 -17.12 8.19 0.78
CA ASP A 198 -18.23 8.79 1.52
C ASP A 198 -18.15 8.61 3.05
N GLY A 199 -17.06 8.06 3.57
CA GLY A 199 -16.87 7.74 5.00
C GLY A 199 -17.64 6.51 5.47
N GLN A 200 -18.20 5.70 4.55
CA GLN A 200 -18.94 4.48 4.87
C GLN A 200 -18.54 3.29 3.98
N ASN A 201 -18.17 3.57 2.73
CA ASN A 201 -17.87 2.56 1.73
C ASN A 201 -16.49 2.81 1.13
N ASP A 202 -15.77 1.73 0.87
CA ASP A 202 -14.47 1.77 0.21
C ASP A 202 -14.63 1.92 -1.30
N GLU A 203 -14.83 3.17 -1.77
CA GLU A 203 -15.22 3.44 -3.15
C GLU A 203 -14.07 3.79 -4.10
N HIS A 204 -12.89 4.10 -3.57
CA HIS A 204 -11.73 4.55 -4.36
C HIS A 204 -12.06 5.73 -5.30
N ARG A 205 -12.77 6.74 -4.77
CA ARG A 205 -13.13 7.97 -5.50
C ARG A 205 -11.90 8.85 -5.75
N ASP A 206 -12.04 9.79 -6.68
CA ASP A 206 -11.02 10.83 -6.89
C ASP A 206 -10.75 11.62 -5.59
N LEU A 207 -9.54 12.15 -5.44
CA LEU A 207 -9.07 12.81 -4.22
C LEU A 207 -9.97 13.96 -3.74
N THR A 208 -10.65 14.63 -4.67
CA THR A 208 -11.56 15.74 -4.38
C THR A 208 -13.02 15.34 -4.25
N ASP A 209 -13.34 14.04 -4.35
CA ASP A 209 -14.71 13.52 -4.34
C ASP A 209 -14.94 12.62 -3.14
N GLY A 210 -15.03 13.20 -1.96
CA GLY A 210 -15.30 12.47 -0.72
C GLY A 210 -15.24 13.35 0.51
N GLN A 211 -15.17 12.72 1.68
CA GLN A 211 -15.24 13.41 2.97
C GLN A 211 -13.88 13.78 3.56
N LEU A 212 -12.78 13.18 3.08
CA LEU A 212 -11.44 13.53 3.53
C LEU A 212 -11.00 14.86 2.90
N ASP A 213 -10.59 15.82 3.74
CA ASP A 213 -9.84 16.99 3.29
C ASP A 213 -8.43 16.54 2.88
N MET A 214 -8.31 16.18 1.60
CA MET A 214 -7.08 15.63 1.06
C MET A 214 -5.96 16.66 1.01
N GLU A 215 -6.27 17.96 0.86
CA GLU A 215 -5.26 19.01 0.88
C GLU A 215 -4.62 19.10 2.26
N ALA A 216 -5.42 19.22 3.32
CA ALA A 216 -4.94 19.23 4.70
C ALA A 216 -4.16 17.94 5.04
N PHE A 217 -4.63 16.78 4.57
CA PHE A 217 -3.95 15.50 4.80
C PHE A 217 -2.57 15.45 4.13
N LEU A 218 -2.46 15.88 2.87
CA LEU A 218 -1.18 15.88 2.13
C LEU A 218 -0.20 16.92 2.67
N ASP A 219 -0.67 18.10 3.05
CA ASP A 219 0.16 19.13 3.68
C ASP A 219 0.74 18.60 4.99
N ARG A 220 -0.09 17.99 5.84
CA ARG A 220 0.37 17.40 7.08
C ARG A 220 1.33 16.24 6.86
N THR A 221 1.05 15.38 5.87
CA THR A 221 1.95 14.30 5.46
C THR A 221 3.35 14.84 5.10
N ALA A 222 3.39 15.95 4.36
CA ALA A 222 4.66 16.57 3.98
C ALA A 222 5.46 17.12 5.17
N GLU A 223 4.78 17.54 6.24
CA GLU A 223 5.42 18.05 7.46
C GLU A 223 5.99 16.96 8.36
N ILE A 224 5.25 15.87 8.59
CA ILE A 224 5.57 14.90 9.66
C ILE A 224 6.09 13.56 9.18
N CYS A 225 5.80 13.16 7.92
CA CYS A 225 6.29 11.89 7.41
C CYS A 225 7.74 11.99 6.91
N ARG A 226 8.42 10.85 6.91
CA ARG A 226 9.78 10.71 6.39
C ARG A 226 9.82 11.10 4.92
N GLN A 227 10.93 11.67 4.47
CA GLN A 227 11.11 12.08 3.06
C GLN A 227 11.14 10.90 2.07
N ASP A 228 11.46 9.69 2.54
CA ASP A 228 11.47 8.46 1.75
C ASP A 228 10.13 7.73 1.71
N THR A 229 9.12 8.20 2.44
CA THR A 229 7.75 7.68 2.36
C THR A 229 7.19 7.90 0.96
N THR A 230 6.73 6.84 0.31
CA THR A 230 6.12 6.88 -1.02
C THR A 230 4.59 6.95 -0.91
N ILE A 231 3.94 7.37 -1.98
CA ILE A 231 2.49 7.53 -2.02
C ILE A 231 1.96 6.87 -3.29
N THR A 232 0.97 6.01 -3.18
CA THR A 232 0.22 5.48 -4.32
C THR A 232 -1.16 6.11 -4.39
N LEU A 233 -1.52 6.59 -5.58
CA LEU A 233 -2.88 7.01 -5.90
C LEU A 233 -3.68 5.77 -6.29
N GLU A 234 -4.68 5.41 -5.47
CA GLU A 234 -5.56 4.26 -5.65
C GLU A 234 -6.98 4.65 -6.03
N THR A 235 -7.15 5.56 -6.93
CA THR A 235 -8.48 5.96 -7.40
C THR A 235 -8.87 5.20 -8.67
N ARG A 236 -10.16 4.91 -8.84
CA ARG A 236 -10.65 4.18 -10.04
C ARG A 236 -10.41 4.94 -11.33
N GLY A 237 -10.51 6.27 -11.31
CA GLY A 237 -10.31 7.14 -12.47
C GLY A 237 -8.87 7.64 -12.62
N GLY A 238 -8.39 8.34 -11.63
CA GLY A 238 -7.02 8.87 -11.47
C GLY A 238 -6.71 10.16 -12.19
N LEU A 239 -7.24 10.41 -13.38
CA LEU A 239 -6.88 11.56 -14.19
C LEU A 239 -7.14 12.90 -13.47
N LYS A 240 -8.36 13.09 -12.93
CA LYS A 240 -8.72 14.29 -12.16
C LYS A 240 -7.83 14.47 -10.93
N SER A 241 -7.52 13.36 -10.25
CA SER A 241 -6.68 13.36 -9.06
C SER A 241 -5.27 13.82 -9.36
N VAL A 242 -4.63 13.30 -10.42
CA VAL A 242 -3.28 13.71 -10.83
C VAL A 242 -3.27 15.16 -11.33
N GLU A 243 -4.27 15.58 -12.09
CA GLU A 243 -4.39 16.97 -12.54
C GLU A 243 -4.59 17.93 -11.36
N TRP A 244 -5.37 17.54 -10.36
CA TRP A 244 -5.51 18.30 -9.12
C TRP A 244 -4.19 18.38 -8.32
N LEU A 245 -3.48 17.24 -8.15
CA LEU A 245 -2.16 17.23 -7.50
C LEU A 245 -1.16 18.17 -8.20
N ALA A 246 -1.16 18.17 -9.54
CA ALA A 246 -0.32 19.07 -10.32
C ALA A 246 -0.72 20.53 -10.13
N ALA A 247 -2.02 20.85 -10.19
CA ALA A 247 -2.54 22.19 -10.01
C ALA A 247 -2.26 22.78 -8.62
N LYS A 248 -2.23 21.92 -7.58
CA LYS A 248 -1.89 22.29 -6.20
C LYS A 248 -0.38 22.34 -5.93
N GLY A 249 0.46 22.00 -6.90
CA GLY A 249 1.91 22.01 -6.75
C GLY A 249 2.49 20.81 -5.99
N TYR A 250 1.70 19.75 -5.80
CA TYR A 250 2.20 18.48 -5.23
C TYR A 250 3.05 17.67 -6.23
N LEU A 251 2.90 17.96 -7.52
CA LEU A 251 3.78 17.50 -8.59
C LEU A 251 4.57 18.66 -9.15
N SER A 252 5.89 18.49 -9.33
CA SER A 252 6.70 19.53 -9.96
C SER A 252 6.47 19.59 -11.48
N PRO A 253 6.76 20.72 -12.12
CA PRO A 253 6.74 20.81 -13.59
C PRO A 253 7.66 19.81 -14.29
N GLU A 254 8.72 19.36 -13.62
CA GLU A 254 9.67 18.36 -14.14
C GLU A 254 9.10 16.95 -14.18
N SER A 255 7.98 16.70 -13.49
CA SER A 255 7.24 15.43 -13.54
C SER A 255 6.38 15.29 -14.77
N ILE A 256 6.11 16.39 -15.50
CA ILE A 256 5.37 16.38 -16.76
C ILE A 256 6.33 15.98 -17.88
N ARG A 257 5.91 15.07 -18.75
CA ARG A 257 6.70 14.61 -19.91
C ARG A 257 6.53 15.50 -21.12
#